data_6d62e40c7311c5a35ad77cdbe294ae7b
#
_entry.id   6d62e40c7311c5a35ad77cdbe294ae7b
#
_cell.length_a   1.000
_cell.length_b   1.000
_cell.length_c   1.000
_cell.angle_alpha   90.00
_cell.angle_beta   90.00
_cell.angle_gamma   90.00
#
_symmetry.space_group_name_H-M   'P 1'
#
loop_
_entity.id
_entity.type
_entity.pdbx_description
1 polymer ?
#
loop_
_entity_poly.entity_id
_entity_poly.type
_entity_poly.pdbx_seq_one_letter_code
_entity_poly.pdbx_strand_id
1 'polypeptide(L)'
;MSRALQEFTAKVPFWRPYVTPVELDLATPEQRDAMKVTPSNQKISEYTLVLAHDPESLTHRSPLFNDVMFHRGGLARAERELGAVGASIVNRCIYCAAVHAERYNQLTKSEDVMTHILSEDTDPELE
;
A
#
# COMPACT_ATOMS: atom_id res chain seq x y z
N MET A 1 -16.47 -19.40 5.30
CA MET A 1 -15.36 -18.56 5.74
C MET A 1 -14.35 -18.47 4.60
N SER A 2 -14.06 -17.28 4.12
CA SER A 2 -12.98 -17.07 3.15
C SER A 2 -11.66 -17.43 3.81
N ARG A 3 -10.91 -18.37 3.22
CA ARG A 3 -9.58 -18.73 3.69
C ARG A 3 -8.69 -17.50 3.55
N ALA A 4 -8.08 -17.04 4.63
CA ALA A 4 -7.14 -15.93 4.57
C ALA A 4 -6.03 -16.29 3.57
N LEU A 5 -5.65 -15.33 2.70
CA LEU A 5 -4.51 -15.50 1.82
C LEU A 5 -3.26 -15.67 2.69
N GLN A 6 -2.49 -16.72 2.43
CA GLN A 6 -1.28 -17.04 3.18
C GLN A 6 -0.02 -16.89 2.33
N GLU A 7 -0.17 -16.69 1.02
CA GLU A 7 0.94 -16.60 0.07
C GLU A 7 1.09 -15.19 -0.47
N PHE A 8 2.33 -14.73 -0.58
CA PHE A 8 2.64 -13.48 -1.24
C PHE A 8 2.39 -13.56 -2.74
N THR A 9 1.87 -12.49 -3.33
CA THR A 9 1.55 -12.39 -4.75
C THR A 9 1.89 -11.00 -5.28
N ALA A 10 2.29 -10.91 -6.54
CA ALA A 10 2.50 -9.65 -7.24
C ALA A 10 1.22 -9.03 -7.82
N LYS A 11 0.07 -9.64 -7.59
CA LYS A 11 -1.23 -9.10 -7.98
C LYS A 11 -2.02 -8.70 -6.75
N VAL A 12 -2.55 -7.48 -6.74
CA VAL A 12 -3.34 -6.99 -5.61
C VAL A 12 -4.56 -7.87 -5.40
N PRO A 13 -4.65 -8.58 -4.25
CA PRO A 13 -5.80 -9.43 -3.96
C PRO A 13 -7.04 -8.58 -3.67
N PHE A 14 -8.21 -9.20 -3.80
CA PHE A 14 -9.43 -8.57 -3.31
C PHE A 14 -9.29 -8.35 -1.80
N TRP A 15 -9.53 -7.12 -1.39
CA TRP A 15 -9.42 -6.70 0.00
C TRP A 15 -10.75 -6.15 0.51
N ARG A 16 -11.13 -6.58 1.70
CA ARG A 16 -12.27 -6.03 2.43
C ARG A 16 -11.77 -5.54 3.79
N PRO A 17 -11.98 -4.26 4.12
CA PRO A 17 -11.59 -3.74 5.43
C PRO A 17 -12.41 -4.37 6.55
N TYR A 18 -11.78 -4.54 7.72
CA TYR A 18 -12.50 -4.95 8.95
C TYR A 18 -13.27 -3.78 9.57
N VAL A 19 -12.77 -2.56 9.37
CA VAL A 19 -13.44 -1.33 9.78
C VAL A 19 -14.22 -0.80 8.58
N THR A 20 -15.49 -0.46 8.78
CA THR A 20 -16.31 0.13 7.72
C THR A 20 -15.68 1.44 7.25
N PRO A 21 -15.40 1.60 5.96
CA PRO A 21 -14.85 2.83 5.43
C PRO A 21 -15.78 4.03 5.68
N VAL A 22 -15.19 5.22 5.78
CA VAL A 22 -15.98 6.45 5.83
C VAL A 22 -16.76 6.61 4.52
N GLU A 23 -18.06 6.86 4.64
CA GLU A 23 -18.90 7.17 3.49
C GLU A 23 -18.67 8.63 3.07
N LEU A 24 -18.24 8.85 1.82
CA LEU A 24 -17.87 10.17 1.31
C LEU A 24 -18.99 11.21 1.46
N ASP A 25 -20.25 10.79 1.27
CA ASP A 25 -21.40 11.67 1.35
C ASP A 25 -21.70 12.12 2.79
N LEU A 26 -21.27 11.34 3.77
CA LEU A 26 -21.44 11.60 5.20
C LEU A 26 -20.16 12.10 5.86
N ALA A 27 -19.05 12.19 5.13
CA ALA A 27 -17.76 12.60 5.66
C ALA A 27 -17.79 14.04 6.21
N THR A 28 -17.15 14.25 7.36
CA THR A 28 -16.99 15.59 7.94
C THR A 28 -16.08 16.46 7.08
N PRO A 29 -16.11 17.80 7.23
CA PRO A 29 -15.18 18.68 6.53
C PRO A 29 -13.71 18.30 6.77
N GLU A 30 -13.34 17.95 8.00
CA GLU A 30 -11.98 17.57 8.39
C GLU A 30 -11.57 16.26 7.69
N GLN A 31 -12.45 15.28 7.61
CA GLN A 31 -12.20 14.03 6.88
C GLN A 31 -12.00 14.29 5.39
N ARG A 32 -12.85 15.12 4.78
CA ARG A 32 -12.73 15.50 3.37
C ARG A 32 -11.41 16.21 3.09
N ASP A 33 -11.02 17.14 3.94
CA ASP A 33 -9.77 17.88 3.80
C ASP A 33 -8.54 16.98 3.95
N ALA A 34 -8.54 16.05 4.91
CA ALA A 34 -7.48 15.08 5.09
C ALA A 34 -7.30 14.16 3.86
N MET A 35 -8.39 13.81 3.19
CA MET A 35 -8.36 12.96 1.99
C MET A 35 -7.95 13.69 0.71
N LYS A 36 -8.00 15.01 0.65
CA LYS A 36 -7.62 15.82 -0.54
C LYS A 36 -6.11 15.86 -0.79
N VAL A 37 -5.30 15.43 0.15
CA VAL A 37 -3.82 15.49 0.06
C VAL A 37 -3.24 14.49 -0.95
N THR A 38 -4.03 13.65 -1.57
CA THR A 38 -3.57 12.72 -2.61
C THR A 38 -3.62 13.35 -4.00
N PRO A 39 -2.50 13.35 -4.78
CA PRO A 39 -2.45 13.97 -6.10
C PRO A 39 -3.39 13.37 -7.15
N SER A 40 -3.90 12.17 -6.93
CA SER A 40 -4.81 11.46 -7.85
C SER A 40 -6.25 11.46 -7.31
N ASN A 41 -6.90 12.58 -7.37
CA ASN A 41 -8.26 12.78 -6.86
C ASN A 41 -9.38 12.02 -7.60
N GLN A 42 -9.07 11.10 -8.50
CA GLN A 42 -10.12 10.47 -9.31
C GLN A 42 -10.80 9.27 -8.62
N LYS A 43 -10.16 8.63 -7.65
CA LYS A 43 -10.77 7.55 -6.87
C LYS A 43 -10.08 7.41 -5.53
N ILE A 44 -10.77 7.76 -4.47
CA ILE A 44 -10.29 7.55 -3.10
C ILE A 44 -10.40 6.05 -2.79
N SER A 45 -9.29 5.43 -2.40
CA SER A 45 -9.26 4.00 -2.08
C SER A 45 -9.98 3.72 -0.75
N GLU A 46 -10.54 2.52 -0.60
CA GLU A 46 -11.11 2.07 0.68
C GLU A 46 -10.10 2.16 1.82
N TYR A 47 -8.82 1.92 1.53
CA TYR A 47 -7.73 2.12 2.48
C TYR A 47 -7.70 3.56 3.02
N THR A 48 -7.78 4.56 2.15
CA THR A 48 -7.81 5.97 2.56
C THR A 48 -9.08 6.31 3.32
N LEU A 49 -10.23 5.76 2.90
CA LEU A 49 -11.50 5.94 3.60
C LEU A 49 -11.49 5.34 5.01
N VAL A 50 -10.78 4.24 5.23
CA VAL A 50 -10.59 3.70 6.59
C VAL A 50 -9.70 4.61 7.42
N LEU A 51 -8.58 5.11 6.85
CA LEU A 51 -7.70 6.04 7.55
C LEU A 51 -8.39 7.37 7.90
N ALA A 52 -9.38 7.78 7.14
CA ALA A 52 -10.14 9.01 7.38
C ALA A 52 -10.98 8.99 8.66
N HIS A 53 -11.11 7.86 9.37
CA HIS A 53 -11.65 7.82 10.72
C HIS A 53 -10.80 8.60 11.72
N ASP A 54 -9.50 8.75 11.44
CA ASP A 54 -8.59 9.64 12.16
C ASP A 54 -7.99 10.65 11.16
N PRO A 55 -8.71 11.75 10.89
CA PRO A 55 -8.29 12.73 9.90
C PRO A 55 -7.00 13.45 10.30
N GLU A 56 -6.71 13.62 11.59
CA GLU A 56 -5.48 14.23 12.06
C GLU A 56 -4.27 13.36 11.68
N SER A 57 -4.29 12.07 12.01
CA SER A 57 -3.23 11.13 11.62
C SER A 57 -3.06 11.05 10.11
N LEU A 58 -4.16 11.02 9.35
CA LEU A 58 -4.12 10.98 7.89
C LEU A 58 -3.46 12.24 7.31
N THR A 59 -3.76 13.40 7.87
CA THR A 59 -3.18 14.69 7.45
C THR A 59 -1.66 14.72 7.64
N HIS A 60 -1.16 14.17 8.72
CA HIS A 60 0.29 14.10 8.99
C HIS A 60 0.98 12.97 8.19
N ARG A 61 0.33 11.83 8.07
CA ARG A 61 0.87 10.66 7.36
C ARG A 61 1.07 10.93 5.87
N SER A 62 0.14 11.60 5.22
CA SER A 62 0.13 11.71 3.75
C SER A 62 1.32 12.51 3.19
N PRO A 63 1.72 13.67 3.74
CA PRO A 63 2.92 14.36 3.30
C PRO A 63 4.18 13.53 3.47
N LEU A 64 4.34 12.86 4.61
CA LEU A 64 5.49 11.98 4.87
C LEU A 64 5.57 10.85 3.85
N PHE A 65 4.46 10.16 3.63
CA PHE A 65 4.38 9.08 2.64
C PHE A 65 4.71 9.57 1.23
N ASN A 66 4.18 10.73 0.85
CA ASN A 66 4.41 11.32 -0.46
C ASN A 66 5.88 11.71 -0.65
N ASP A 67 6.52 12.26 0.36
CA ASP A 67 7.95 12.58 0.32
C ASP A 67 8.80 11.32 0.17
N VAL A 68 8.53 10.28 0.98
CA VAL A 68 9.29 9.03 0.91
C VAL A 68 9.14 8.35 -0.45
N MET A 69 7.92 8.29 -0.98
CA MET A 69 7.63 7.49 -2.19
C MET A 69 7.74 8.28 -3.49
N PHE A 70 7.47 9.58 -3.49
CA PHE A 70 7.30 10.35 -4.73
C PHE A 70 8.24 11.55 -4.88
N HIS A 71 8.96 11.94 -3.84
CA HIS A 71 9.88 13.08 -3.92
C HIS A 71 10.92 12.89 -5.03
N ARG A 72 11.28 13.97 -5.71
CA ARG A 72 12.34 13.95 -6.73
C ARG A 72 13.72 13.93 -6.06
N GLY A 73 14.56 13.01 -6.47
CA GLY A 73 15.91 12.83 -5.92
C GLY A 73 16.01 11.60 -5.01
N GLY A 74 17.23 11.22 -4.67
CA GLY A 74 17.51 9.97 -3.94
C GLY A 74 17.30 8.72 -4.80
N LEU A 75 16.76 7.65 -4.20
CA LEU A 75 16.49 6.39 -4.88
C LEU A 75 15.44 6.54 -5.99
N ALA A 76 15.60 5.80 -7.06
CA ALA A 76 14.59 5.70 -8.10
C ALA A 76 13.25 5.17 -7.53
N ARG A 77 12.15 5.52 -8.18
CA ARG A 77 10.83 5.10 -7.68
C ARG A 77 10.70 3.59 -7.56
N ALA A 78 11.21 2.82 -8.52
CA ALA A 78 11.17 1.36 -8.46
C ALA A 78 11.94 0.81 -7.25
N GLU A 79 13.08 1.37 -6.91
CA GLU A 79 13.86 0.97 -5.73
C GLU A 79 13.13 1.24 -4.42
N ARG A 80 12.37 2.33 -4.34
CA ARG A 80 11.51 2.63 -3.19
C ARG A 80 10.36 1.64 -3.05
N GLU A 81 9.77 1.23 -4.17
CA GLU A 81 8.76 0.18 -4.18
C GLU A 81 9.35 -1.17 -3.74
N LEU A 82 10.56 -1.49 -4.20
CA LEU A 82 11.28 -2.71 -3.77
C LEU A 82 11.52 -2.71 -2.25
N GLY A 83 11.98 -1.59 -1.68
CA GLY A 83 12.13 -1.43 -0.24
C GLY A 83 10.81 -1.63 0.51
N ALA A 84 9.71 -1.12 -0.03
CA ALA A 84 8.39 -1.30 0.53
C ALA A 84 7.90 -2.76 0.45
N VAL A 85 8.24 -3.49 -0.63
CA VAL A 85 7.98 -4.95 -0.73
C VAL A 85 8.72 -5.68 0.39
N GLY A 86 10.01 -5.42 0.58
CA GLY A 86 10.80 -6.05 1.64
C GLY A 86 10.21 -5.81 3.03
N ALA A 87 9.89 -4.56 3.35
CA ALA A 87 9.24 -4.22 4.61
C ALA A 87 7.89 -4.93 4.79
N SER A 88 7.13 -5.06 3.70
CA SER A 88 5.82 -5.72 3.72
C SER A 88 5.92 -7.22 3.96
N ILE A 89 6.95 -7.87 3.40
CA ILE A 89 7.23 -9.30 3.61
C ILE A 89 7.57 -9.55 5.09
N VAL A 90 8.50 -8.77 5.64
CA VAL A 90 8.89 -8.87 7.07
C VAL A 90 7.69 -8.68 7.99
N ASN A 91 6.81 -7.73 7.67
CA ASN A 91 5.57 -7.51 8.43
C ASN A 91 4.45 -8.50 8.11
N ARG A 92 4.67 -9.45 7.20
CA ARG A 92 3.67 -10.42 6.74
C ARG A 92 2.37 -9.77 6.23
N CYS A 93 2.48 -8.57 5.65
CA CYS A 93 1.36 -7.88 5.02
C CYS A 93 1.24 -8.26 3.55
N ILE A 94 0.47 -9.30 3.25
CA ILE A 94 0.29 -9.81 1.88
C ILE A 94 -0.28 -8.74 0.95
N TYR A 95 -1.28 -7.99 1.39
CA TYR A 95 -1.85 -6.90 0.61
C TYR A 95 -0.82 -5.80 0.31
N CYS A 96 -0.05 -5.37 1.32
CA CYS A 96 0.96 -4.34 1.15
C CYS A 96 2.04 -4.79 0.17
N ALA A 97 2.54 -6.02 0.32
CA ALA A 97 3.52 -6.60 -0.60
C ALA A 97 2.99 -6.63 -2.04
N ALA A 98 1.75 -7.06 -2.24
CA ALA A 98 1.13 -7.12 -3.56
C ALA A 98 0.99 -5.75 -4.22
N VAL A 99 0.56 -4.72 -3.48
CA VAL A 99 0.43 -3.35 -3.99
C VAL A 99 1.77 -2.81 -4.47
N HIS A 100 2.83 -2.98 -3.67
CA HIS A 100 4.15 -2.48 -4.01
C HIS A 100 4.83 -3.32 -5.09
N ALA A 101 4.63 -4.65 -5.09
CA ALA A 101 5.15 -5.53 -6.13
C ALA A 101 4.51 -5.24 -7.51
N GLU A 102 3.20 -5.08 -7.55
CA GLU A 102 2.50 -4.72 -8.78
C GLU A 102 2.99 -3.38 -9.32
N ARG A 103 3.20 -2.39 -8.45
CA ARG A 103 3.73 -1.08 -8.84
C ARG A 103 5.18 -1.19 -9.34
N TYR A 104 6.02 -1.99 -8.69
CA TYR A 104 7.38 -2.25 -9.15
C TYR A 104 7.37 -2.84 -10.57
N ASN A 105 6.58 -3.88 -10.81
CA ASN A 105 6.47 -4.51 -12.14
C ASN A 105 6.01 -3.51 -13.21
N GLN A 106 5.05 -2.64 -12.89
CA GLN A 106 4.60 -1.58 -13.82
C GLN A 106 5.71 -0.58 -14.15
N LEU A 107 6.55 -0.22 -13.20
CA LEU A 107 7.64 0.73 -13.38
C LEU A 107 8.82 0.14 -14.15
N THR A 108 9.17 -1.12 -13.89
CA THR A 108 10.28 -1.81 -14.53
C THR A 108 9.90 -2.50 -15.84
N LYS A 109 8.60 -2.69 -16.08
CA LYS A 109 8.05 -3.46 -17.19
C LYS A 109 8.55 -4.91 -17.23
N SER A 110 8.84 -5.49 -16.07
CA SER A 110 9.26 -6.87 -15.86
C SER A 110 8.64 -7.41 -14.58
N GLU A 111 8.31 -8.71 -14.58
CA GLU A 111 7.79 -9.44 -13.43
C GLU A 111 8.87 -10.34 -12.78
N ASP A 112 10.04 -10.46 -13.40
CA ASP A 112 11.06 -11.44 -13.03
C ASP A 112 11.54 -11.29 -11.58
N VAL A 113 11.86 -10.06 -11.17
CA VAL A 113 12.37 -9.78 -9.81
C VAL A 113 11.32 -10.11 -8.76
N MET A 114 10.08 -9.70 -8.98
CA MET A 114 8.99 -9.95 -8.01
C MET A 114 8.61 -11.42 -7.97
N THR A 115 8.62 -12.10 -9.11
CA THR A 115 8.38 -13.55 -9.17
C THR A 115 9.43 -14.28 -8.34
N HIS A 116 10.69 -13.90 -8.44
CA HIS A 116 11.76 -14.50 -7.67
C HIS A 116 11.62 -14.21 -6.16
N ILE A 117 11.49 -12.96 -5.78
CA ILE A 117 11.40 -12.55 -4.36
C ILE A 117 10.17 -13.14 -3.65
N LEU A 118 9.03 -13.19 -4.33
CA LEU A 118 7.78 -13.65 -3.71
C LEU A 118 7.62 -15.17 -3.76
N SER A 119 8.40 -15.88 -4.60
CA SER A 119 8.42 -17.35 -4.67
C SER A 119 9.43 -17.98 -3.71
N GLU A 120 10.41 -17.23 -3.25
CA GLU A 120 11.28 -17.71 -2.18
C GLU A 120 10.41 -17.85 -0.92
N ASP A 121 10.20 -19.10 -0.53
CA ASP A 121 9.65 -19.46 0.78
C ASP A 121 10.55 -18.73 1.79
N THR A 122 10.05 -17.65 2.34
CA THR A 122 10.76 -16.99 3.44
C THR A 122 10.72 -17.98 4.57
N ASP A 123 11.82 -18.73 4.70
CA ASP A 123 12.00 -19.77 5.69
C ASP A 123 11.55 -19.25 7.07
N PRO A 124 10.55 -19.88 7.68
CA PRO A 124 10.11 -19.47 9.02
C PRO A 124 11.18 -19.65 10.09
N GLU A 125 12.35 -20.22 9.76
CA GLU A 125 13.48 -20.39 10.66
C GLU A 125 14.46 -19.21 10.72
N LEU A 126 14.18 -18.09 10.02
CA LEU A 126 14.88 -16.83 10.25
C LEU A 126 14.20 -16.05 11.39
N GLU A 127 14.10 -16.66 12.55
CA GLU A 127 13.83 -15.96 13.81
C GLU A 127 15.13 -15.46 14.45
#